data_51257a05cce02d853a13f8dc24f423a6
#
_entry.id   51257a05cce02d853a13f8dc24f423a6
#
_cell.length_a   1.000
_cell.length_b   1.000
_cell.length_c   1.000
_cell.angle_alpha   90.00
_cell.angle_beta   90.00
_cell.angle_gamma   90.00
#
_symmetry.space_group_name_H-M   'P 1'
#
loop_
_entity.id
_entity.type
_entity.pdbx_description
1 polymer ?
#
loop_
_entity_poly.entity_id
_entity_poly.type
_entity_poly.pdbx_seq_one_letter_code
_entity_poly.pdbx_strand_id
1 'polypeptide(L)'
;MPSQRVGIRVEDTELDGVLHLPAARAIGGVAVLHGFGGDPSQPHIVATCDELARAGIAALRFAYRDHQPPRMTLDSGLADAAGAIRLLKAHPDVPERLGVVGFSFGGTVAALVAGRDSRIRGAVLAAAPAAPGPSFTAWSNEGKWKPVAELSRTRARVLLVWGSRDDQVPFENAERYAAVLSQARVPNRIVTIEGGDHDFAPAGPRAKMTETVAGWMREALA
;
A
#
# COMPACT_ATOMS: atom_id res chain seq x y z
N MET A 1 -3.95 9.74 17.31
CA MET A 1 -4.37 8.35 17.64
C MET A 1 -3.27 7.66 18.40
N PRO A 2 -3.55 6.68 19.30
CA PRO A 2 -2.48 5.92 19.96
C PRO A 2 -1.67 5.16 18.91
N SER A 3 -0.36 5.25 19.03
CA SER A 3 0.58 4.52 18.18
C SER A 3 1.69 3.92 19.02
N GLN A 4 2.17 2.75 18.64
CA GLN A 4 3.24 2.05 19.34
C GLN A 4 4.31 1.58 18.36
N ARG A 5 5.57 1.60 18.79
CA ARG A 5 6.67 1.00 18.04
C ARG A 5 6.58 -0.52 18.13
N VAL A 6 6.83 -1.19 17.02
CA VAL A 6 6.81 -2.65 16.93
C VAL A 6 7.99 -3.13 16.07
N GLY A 7 8.59 -4.25 16.46
CA GLY A 7 9.55 -4.96 15.61
C GLY A 7 8.84 -5.92 14.68
N ILE A 8 9.17 -5.90 13.39
CA ILE A 8 8.62 -6.80 12.38
C ILE A 8 9.70 -7.80 11.97
N ARG A 9 9.54 -9.04 12.38
CA ARG A 9 10.50 -10.09 12.05
C ARG A 9 10.33 -10.56 10.60
N VAL A 10 11.42 -10.45 9.83
CA VAL A 10 11.49 -10.91 8.44
C VAL A 10 12.80 -11.67 8.25
N GLU A 11 12.72 -12.99 8.10
CA GLU A 11 13.92 -13.84 8.05
C GLU A 11 14.82 -13.59 9.27
N ASP A 12 16.08 -13.21 9.07
CA ASP A 12 17.06 -12.91 10.13
C ASP A 12 17.13 -11.42 10.50
N THR A 13 16.18 -10.60 9.99
CA THR A 13 16.14 -9.15 10.20
C THR A 13 14.89 -8.75 10.98
N GLU A 14 15.02 -7.71 11.80
CA GLU A 14 13.90 -7.02 12.45
C GLU A 14 13.78 -5.61 11.88
N LEU A 15 12.58 -5.27 11.37
CA LEU A 15 12.29 -3.96 10.80
C LEU A 15 11.59 -3.10 11.85
N ASP A 16 11.91 -1.80 11.83
CA ASP A 16 11.23 -0.80 12.64
C ASP A 16 9.85 -0.48 12.07
N GLY A 17 8.80 -0.68 12.86
CA GLY A 17 7.44 -0.36 12.51
C GLY A 17 6.73 0.53 13.53
N VAL A 18 5.65 1.16 13.11
CA VAL A 18 4.72 1.89 13.97
C VAL A 18 3.31 1.40 13.68
N LEU A 19 2.68 0.83 14.69
CA LEU A 19 1.29 0.36 14.66
C LEU A 19 0.39 1.46 15.23
N HIS A 20 -0.55 1.93 14.41
CA HIS A 20 -1.61 2.86 14.78
C HIS A 20 -2.86 2.04 15.10
N LEU A 21 -3.38 2.17 16.30
CA LEU A 21 -4.56 1.46 16.75
C LEU A 21 -5.78 2.38 16.85
N PRO A 22 -6.97 1.91 16.47
CA PRO A 22 -8.20 2.65 16.74
C PRO A 22 -8.51 2.70 18.24
N ALA A 23 -9.38 3.62 18.67
CA ALA A 23 -9.79 3.74 20.07
C ALA A 23 -10.63 2.55 20.57
N ALA A 24 -11.32 1.86 19.66
CA ALA A 24 -12.08 0.64 19.93
C ALA A 24 -11.39 -0.55 19.24
N ARG A 25 -11.94 -1.76 19.42
CA ARG A 25 -11.46 -2.97 18.72
C ARG A 25 -11.43 -2.73 17.21
N ALA A 26 -10.31 -3.06 16.57
CA ALA A 26 -10.16 -2.91 15.14
C ALA A 26 -11.14 -3.79 14.34
N ILE A 27 -11.61 -3.30 13.21
CA ILE A 27 -12.40 -4.09 12.25
C ILE A 27 -11.54 -4.90 11.28
N GLY A 28 -10.24 -4.56 11.19
CA GLY A 28 -9.22 -5.22 10.37
C GLY A 28 -7.87 -4.55 10.51
N GLY A 29 -6.87 -5.07 9.80
CA GLY A 29 -5.50 -4.55 9.78
C GLY A 29 -5.01 -4.25 8.38
N VAL A 30 -4.28 -3.14 8.22
CA VAL A 30 -3.75 -2.66 6.94
C VAL A 30 -2.25 -2.38 7.05
N ALA A 31 -1.46 -3.00 6.17
CA ALA A 31 -0.06 -2.62 6.00
C ALA A 31 0.02 -1.43 5.03
N VAL A 32 0.75 -0.38 5.43
CA VAL A 32 0.94 0.86 4.64
C VAL A 32 2.39 0.94 4.19
N LEU A 33 2.61 0.93 2.88
CA LEU A 33 3.88 0.73 2.21
C LEU A 33 4.33 2.04 1.55
N HIS A 34 5.51 2.56 1.92
CA HIS A 34 6.07 3.79 1.34
C HIS A 34 6.71 3.57 -0.04
N GLY A 35 7.06 4.66 -0.73
CA GLY A 35 7.68 4.66 -2.06
C GLY A 35 9.18 4.32 -2.04
N PHE A 36 9.77 4.24 -3.24
CA PHE A 36 11.21 3.98 -3.44
C PHE A 36 12.06 5.10 -2.83
N GLY A 37 13.04 4.74 -2.01
CA GLY A 37 13.88 5.72 -1.30
C GLY A 37 13.12 6.56 -0.28
N GLY A 38 11.86 6.22 -0.03
CA GLY A 38 11.00 6.92 0.93
C GLY A 38 11.23 6.48 2.37
N ASP A 39 10.38 6.98 3.25
CA ASP A 39 10.45 6.75 4.68
C ASP A 39 9.03 6.62 5.27
N PRO A 40 8.80 5.74 6.25
CA PRO A 40 7.49 5.57 6.86
C PRO A 40 7.00 6.81 7.63
N SER A 41 7.84 7.81 7.88
CA SER A 41 7.46 9.08 8.52
C SER A 41 6.99 10.16 7.55
N GLN A 42 6.99 9.89 6.24
CA GLN A 42 6.48 10.83 5.24
C GLN A 42 5.03 11.25 5.54
N PRO A 43 4.68 12.54 5.35
CA PRO A 43 3.38 13.07 5.78
C PRO A 43 2.16 12.32 5.25
N HIS A 44 2.18 11.86 3.99
CA HIS A 44 1.09 11.09 3.40
C HIS A 44 0.97 9.68 3.99
N ILE A 45 2.08 9.04 4.36
CA ILE A 45 2.09 7.72 5.01
C ILE A 45 1.50 7.83 6.43
N VAL A 46 1.99 8.79 7.22
CA VAL A 46 1.50 9.03 8.59
C VAL A 46 0.02 9.40 8.59
N ALA A 47 -0.38 10.34 7.72
CA ALA A 47 -1.77 10.77 7.62
C ALA A 47 -2.71 9.62 7.20
N THR A 48 -2.27 8.73 6.30
CA THR A 48 -3.03 7.54 5.92
C THR A 48 -3.23 6.60 7.11
N CYS A 49 -2.17 6.32 7.89
CA CYS A 49 -2.29 5.49 9.08
C CYS A 49 -3.22 6.09 10.13
N ASP A 50 -3.13 7.40 10.36
CA ASP A 50 -3.99 8.12 11.30
C ASP A 50 -5.46 8.09 10.86
N GLU A 51 -5.74 8.24 9.56
CA GLU A 51 -7.10 8.21 9.04
C GLU A 51 -7.70 6.81 9.07
N LEU A 52 -6.90 5.78 8.74
CA LEU A 52 -7.31 4.38 8.90
C LEU A 52 -7.66 4.06 10.36
N ALA A 53 -6.84 4.52 11.32
CA ALA A 53 -7.12 4.32 12.74
C ALA A 53 -8.39 5.05 13.19
N ARG A 54 -8.66 6.27 12.70
CA ARG A 54 -9.94 6.97 12.93
C ARG A 54 -11.14 6.21 12.34
N ALA A 55 -10.93 5.55 11.21
CA ALA A 55 -11.95 4.71 10.57
C ALA A 55 -12.14 3.34 11.23
N GLY A 56 -11.46 3.04 12.35
CA GLY A 56 -11.57 1.79 13.08
C GLY A 56 -10.67 0.66 12.58
N ILE A 57 -9.62 0.98 11.83
CA ILE A 57 -8.71 0.01 11.19
C ILE A 57 -7.32 0.14 11.81
N ALA A 58 -6.73 -0.96 12.26
CA ALA A 58 -5.34 -0.96 12.68
C ALA A 58 -4.43 -0.77 11.45
N ALA A 59 -3.49 0.17 11.52
CA ALA A 59 -2.61 0.50 10.40
C ALA A 59 -1.14 0.38 10.81
N LEU A 60 -0.37 -0.39 10.05
CA LEU A 60 1.05 -0.62 10.30
C LEU A 60 1.88 -0.01 9.18
N ARG A 61 2.69 0.99 9.50
CA ARG A 61 3.74 1.53 8.64
C ARG A 61 5.11 1.09 9.13
N PHE A 62 6.05 0.90 8.23
CA PHE A 62 7.38 0.41 8.58
C PHE A 62 8.43 0.85 7.55
N ALA A 63 9.71 0.86 7.95
CA ALA A 63 10.83 1.03 7.04
C ALA A 63 11.18 -0.31 6.38
N TYR A 64 11.30 -0.34 5.05
CA TYR A 64 11.86 -1.51 4.38
C TYR A 64 13.32 -1.72 4.80
N ARG A 65 13.79 -2.99 4.82
CA ARG A 65 15.18 -3.35 5.19
C ARG A 65 16.22 -2.61 4.35
N ASP A 66 15.92 -2.42 3.08
CA ASP A 66 16.79 -1.79 2.09
C ASP A 66 16.14 -0.52 1.54
N HIS A 67 15.62 0.35 2.42
CA HIS A 67 14.86 1.53 2.00
C HIS A 67 15.68 2.59 1.27
N GLN A 68 17.01 2.47 1.24
CA GLN A 68 17.90 3.39 0.53
C GLN A 68 18.30 2.82 -0.84
N PRO A 69 18.16 3.61 -1.94
CA PRO A 69 18.71 3.22 -3.25
C PRO A 69 20.23 2.96 -3.19
N PRO A 70 20.75 2.03 -3.97
CA PRO A 70 20.11 1.18 -4.97
C PRO A 70 19.65 -0.19 -4.45
N ARG A 71 19.68 -0.44 -3.16
CA ARG A 71 19.44 -1.79 -2.57
C ARG A 71 17.98 -2.22 -2.55
N MET A 72 17.04 -1.27 -2.60
CA MET A 72 15.61 -1.56 -2.54
C MET A 72 15.16 -2.34 -3.78
N THR A 73 14.61 -3.53 -3.58
CA THR A 73 14.15 -4.43 -4.65
C THR A 73 12.70 -4.86 -4.41
N LEU A 74 12.02 -5.35 -5.46
CA LEU A 74 10.68 -5.93 -5.29
C LEU A 74 10.71 -7.23 -4.48
N ASP A 75 11.81 -7.99 -4.51
CA ASP A 75 11.97 -9.20 -3.70
C ASP A 75 12.01 -8.85 -2.21
N SER A 76 12.89 -7.92 -1.80
CA SER A 76 12.97 -7.47 -0.41
C SER A 76 11.68 -6.79 0.05
N GLY A 77 11.10 -5.92 -0.79
CA GLY A 77 9.84 -5.24 -0.49
C GLY A 77 8.68 -6.20 -0.25
N LEU A 78 8.58 -7.27 -1.05
CA LEU A 78 7.57 -8.31 -0.85
C LEU A 78 7.77 -9.11 0.44
N ALA A 79 9.01 -9.50 0.75
CA ALA A 79 9.33 -10.23 1.97
C ALA A 79 8.99 -9.38 3.21
N ASP A 80 9.32 -8.09 3.17
CA ASP A 80 9.05 -7.15 4.26
C ASP A 80 7.55 -6.89 4.44
N ALA A 81 6.81 -6.68 3.34
CA ALA A 81 5.36 -6.55 3.38
C ALA A 81 4.67 -7.82 3.92
N ALA A 82 5.15 -9.00 3.55
CA ALA A 82 4.66 -10.26 4.09
C ALA A 82 4.91 -10.38 5.59
N GLY A 83 6.05 -9.87 6.09
CA GLY A 83 6.34 -9.76 7.52
C GLY A 83 5.35 -8.87 8.25
N ALA A 84 5.08 -7.69 7.72
CA ALA A 84 4.10 -6.75 8.25
C ALA A 84 2.69 -7.35 8.33
N ILE A 85 2.27 -8.07 7.28
CA ILE A 85 0.99 -8.78 7.24
C ILE A 85 0.93 -9.90 8.29
N ARG A 86 2.02 -10.65 8.48
CA ARG A 86 2.09 -11.68 9.54
C ARG A 86 1.94 -11.07 10.92
N LEU A 87 2.60 -9.93 11.20
CA LEU A 87 2.48 -9.23 12.47
C LEU A 87 1.03 -8.79 12.72
N LEU A 88 0.39 -8.13 11.72
CA LEU A 88 -1.01 -7.72 11.84
C LEU A 88 -1.93 -8.91 12.12
N LYS A 89 -1.72 -10.03 11.40
CA LYS A 89 -2.51 -11.25 11.61
C LYS A 89 -2.35 -11.85 13.01
N ALA A 90 -1.16 -11.76 13.59
CA ALA A 90 -0.85 -12.30 14.91
C ALA A 90 -1.26 -11.38 16.04
N HIS A 91 -1.62 -10.12 15.76
CA HIS A 91 -1.93 -9.14 16.80
C HIS A 91 -3.33 -9.41 17.40
N PRO A 92 -3.45 -9.52 18.74
CA PRO A 92 -4.69 -9.95 19.41
C PRO A 92 -5.89 -9.00 19.15
N ASP A 93 -5.63 -7.71 18.96
CA ASP A 93 -6.67 -6.70 18.73
C ASP A 93 -7.03 -6.51 17.25
N VAL A 94 -6.39 -7.27 16.33
CA VAL A 94 -6.62 -7.16 14.89
C VAL A 94 -7.29 -8.45 14.39
N PRO A 95 -8.53 -8.40 13.90
CA PRO A 95 -9.16 -9.59 13.30
C PRO A 95 -8.50 -9.95 11.96
N GLU A 96 -8.67 -11.20 11.52
CA GLU A 96 -8.10 -11.71 10.25
C GLU A 96 -8.78 -11.12 8.99
N ARG A 97 -8.97 -9.81 8.97
CA ARG A 97 -9.45 -9.04 7.82
C ARG A 97 -8.34 -8.09 7.42
N LEU A 98 -7.59 -8.46 6.40
CA LEU A 98 -6.34 -7.82 6.06
C LEU A 98 -6.46 -7.00 4.77
N GLY A 99 -5.76 -5.88 4.74
CA GLY A 99 -5.62 -5.01 3.58
C GLY A 99 -4.19 -4.51 3.41
N VAL A 100 -3.94 -3.93 2.25
CA VAL A 100 -2.67 -3.30 1.91
C VAL A 100 -2.89 -1.97 1.22
N VAL A 101 -2.16 -0.94 1.61
CA VAL A 101 -2.08 0.37 0.96
C VAL A 101 -0.63 0.60 0.56
N GLY A 102 -0.39 0.94 -0.70
CA GLY A 102 0.97 1.23 -1.14
C GLY A 102 1.05 2.48 -2.01
N PHE A 103 2.13 3.23 -1.84
CA PHE A 103 2.44 4.44 -2.58
C PHE A 103 3.63 4.23 -3.51
N SER A 104 3.51 4.63 -4.77
CA SER A 104 4.59 4.50 -5.76
C SER A 104 5.14 3.06 -5.83
N PHE A 105 6.41 2.85 -5.54
CA PHE A 105 7.01 1.50 -5.38
C PHE A 105 6.18 0.62 -4.42
N GLY A 106 5.81 1.15 -3.25
CA GLY A 106 4.95 0.45 -2.31
C GLY A 106 3.61 0.03 -2.91
N GLY A 107 3.08 0.81 -3.87
CA GLY A 107 1.89 0.47 -4.64
C GLY A 107 2.11 -0.74 -5.57
N THR A 108 3.27 -0.82 -6.21
CA THR A 108 3.67 -2.00 -6.98
C THR A 108 3.82 -3.24 -6.09
N VAL A 109 4.44 -3.08 -4.91
CA VAL A 109 4.51 -4.17 -3.90
C VAL A 109 3.10 -4.58 -3.45
N ALA A 110 2.21 -3.61 -3.19
CA ALA A 110 0.81 -3.88 -2.80
C ALA A 110 0.05 -4.67 -3.87
N ALA A 111 0.29 -4.38 -5.16
CA ALA A 111 -0.28 -5.14 -6.27
C ALA A 111 0.16 -6.61 -6.25
N LEU A 112 1.45 -6.85 -6.06
CA LEU A 112 2.01 -8.20 -5.98
C LEU A 112 1.52 -8.96 -4.74
N VAL A 113 1.47 -8.29 -3.57
CA VAL A 113 0.93 -8.86 -2.33
C VAL A 113 -0.53 -9.26 -2.52
N ALA A 114 -1.38 -8.35 -3.02
CA ALA A 114 -2.79 -8.64 -3.22
C ALA A 114 -3.04 -9.73 -4.26
N GLY A 115 -2.19 -9.84 -5.29
CA GLY A 115 -2.30 -10.91 -6.30
C GLY A 115 -1.88 -12.29 -5.80
N ARG A 116 -1.09 -12.36 -4.72
CA ARG A 116 -0.51 -13.61 -4.18
C ARG A 116 -1.12 -14.08 -2.88
N ASP A 117 -1.63 -13.17 -2.06
CA ASP A 117 -2.23 -13.50 -0.77
C ASP A 117 -3.74 -13.35 -0.81
N SER A 118 -4.44 -14.46 -0.93
CA SER A 118 -5.92 -14.50 -1.00
C SER A 118 -6.62 -14.03 0.28
N ARG A 119 -5.88 -13.80 1.37
CA ARG A 119 -6.41 -13.26 2.64
C ARG A 119 -6.59 -11.74 2.58
N ILE A 120 -5.93 -11.06 1.62
CA ILE A 120 -6.09 -9.63 1.40
C ILE A 120 -7.49 -9.37 0.84
N ARG A 121 -8.29 -8.59 1.55
CA ARG A 121 -9.66 -8.22 1.17
C ARG A 121 -9.74 -6.87 0.49
N GLY A 122 -8.85 -5.95 0.83
CA GLY A 122 -8.76 -4.61 0.24
C GLY A 122 -7.33 -4.26 -0.15
N ALA A 123 -7.16 -3.69 -1.33
CA ALA A 123 -5.88 -3.16 -1.79
C ALA A 123 -6.05 -1.73 -2.30
N VAL A 124 -5.12 -0.85 -1.96
CA VAL A 124 -5.02 0.50 -2.54
C VAL A 124 -3.66 0.67 -3.17
N LEU A 125 -3.65 1.06 -4.43
CA LEU A 125 -2.47 1.39 -5.20
C LEU A 125 -2.50 2.89 -5.49
N ALA A 126 -1.68 3.66 -4.79
CA ALA A 126 -1.56 5.09 -4.98
C ALA A 126 -0.32 5.41 -5.83
N ALA A 127 -0.49 6.05 -6.98
CA ALA A 127 0.59 6.43 -7.90
C ALA A 127 1.56 5.26 -8.21
N ALA A 128 1.02 4.04 -8.40
CA ALA A 128 1.80 2.81 -8.51
C ALA A 128 2.27 2.54 -9.95
N PRO A 129 3.58 2.41 -10.22
CA PRO A 129 4.05 1.97 -11.52
C PRO A 129 3.54 0.57 -11.88
N ALA A 130 2.97 0.44 -13.08
CA ALA A 130 2.42 -0.82 -13.61
C ALA A 130 3.48 -1.69 -14.30
N ALA A 131 4.61 -1.07 -14.67
CA ALA A 131 5.76 -1.72 -15.28
C ALA A 131 7.03 -0.95 -14.92
N PRO A 132 8.20 -1.59 -14.99
CA PRO A 132 9.48 -0.90 -14.88
C PRO A 132 9.59 0.17 -15.98
N GLY A 133 9.95 1.39 -15.57
CA GLY A 133 10.33 2.47 -16.49
C GLY A 133 11.85 2.66 -16.50
N PRO A 134 12.38 3.52 -17.36
CA PRO A 134 13.81 3.82 -17.42
C PRO A 134 14.39 4.26 -16.06
N SER A 135 13.61 4.99 -15.28
CA SER A 135 13.96 5.46 -13.93
C SER A 135 13.81 4.39 -12.85
N PHE A 136 13.19 3.25 -13.17
CA PHE A 136 12.83 2.21 -12.21
C PHE A 136 13.49 0.85 -12.49
N THR A 137 14.50 0.81 -13.35
CA THR A 137 15.21 -0.43 -13.70
C THR A 137 15.94 -1.06 -12.52
N ALA A 138 16.33 -0.26 -11.53
CA ALA A 138 17.06 -0.73 -10.36
C ALA A 138 16.28 -1.72 -9.46
N TRP A 139 14.94 -1.78 -9.58
CA TRP A 139 14.11 -2.66 -8.78
C TRP A 139 13.27 -3.66 -9.57
N SER A 140 13.52 -3.75 -10.87
CA SER A 140 12.97 -4.81 -11.70
C SER A 140 14.01 -5.91 -11.91
N ASN A 141 13.84 -7.05 -11.29
CA ASN A 141 14.63 -8.23 -11.60
C ASN A 141 14.18 -8.78 -12.96
N GLU A 142 14.70 -8.18 -14.06
CA GLU A 142 14.68 -8.72 -15.44
C GLU A 142 13.33 -9.35 -15.88
N GLY A 143 12.21 -8.71 -15.58
CA GLY A 143 10.89 -9.21 -15.98
C GLY A 143 10.32 -10.35 -15.12
N LYS A 144 10.96 -10.72 -14.02
CA LYS A 144 10.47 -11.69 -13.04
C LYS A 144 9.10 -11.28 -12.46
N TRP A 145 8.92 -9.97 -12.22
CA TRP A 145 7.72 -9.44 -11.58
C TRP A 145 6.77 -8.83 -12.61
N LYS A 146 5.52 -9.27 -12.56
CA LYS A 146 4.44 -8.81 -13.45
C LYS A 146 3.27 -8.29 -12.62
N PRO A 147 3.41 -7.13 -11.95
CA PRO A 147 2.43 -6.65 -10.97
C PRO A 147 1.01 -6.54 -11.54
N VAL A 148 0.86 -6.08 -12.78
CA VAL A 148 -0.44 -5.99 -13.46
C VAL A 148 -1.06 -7.37 -13.64
N ALA A 149 -0.30 -8.33 -14.20
CA ALA A 149 -0.81 -9.68 -14.45
C ALA A 149 -1.05 -10.46 -13.16
N GLU A 150 -0.24 -10.23 -12.12
CA GLU A 150 -0.43 -10.89 -10.83
C GLU A 150 -1.64 -10.34 -10.07
N LEU A 151 -1.86 -9.03 -10.12
CA LEU A 151 -3.01 -8.39 -9.49
C LEU A 151 -4.35 -8.88 -10.07
N SER A 152 -4.40 -9.31 -11.34
CA SER A 152 -5.62 -9.87 -11.93
C SER A 152 -6.13 -11.13 -11.22
N ARG A 153 -5.29 -11.79 -10.41
CA ARG A 153 -5.63 -12.99 -9.63
C ARG A 153 -6.14 -12.68 -8.23
N THR A 154 -6.17 -11.41 -7.85
CA THR A 154 -6.57 -10.99 -6.49
C THR A 154 -8.03 -11.31 -6.21
N ARG A 155 -8.32 -11.55 -4.93
CA ARG A 155 -9.69 -11.58 -4.38
C ARG A 155 -10.05 -10.28 -3.67
N ALA A 156 -9.10 -9.34 -3.59
CA ALA A 156 -9.32 -8.05 -2.95
C ALA A 156 -10.18 -7.13 -3.82
N ARG A 157 -10.90 -6.23 -3.19
CA ARG A 157 -11.41 -5.02 -3.85
C ARG A 157 -10.24 -4.05 -4.03
N VAL A 158 -10.07 -3.49 -5.21
CA VAL A 158 -8.90 -2.67 -5.55
C VAL A 158 -9.28 -1.21 -5.79
N LEU A 159 -8.63 -0.29 -5.09
CA LEU A 159 -8.70 1.14 -5.35
C LEU A 159 -7.39 1.62 -5.99
N LEU A 160 -7.51 2.36 -7.07
CA LEU A 160 -6.41 3.02 -7.77
C LEU A 160 -6.53 4.52 -7.51
N VAL A 161 -5.51 5.15 -6.90
CA VAL A 161 -5.54 6.57 -6.51
C VAL A 161 -4.40 7.31 -7.18
N TRP A 162 -4.70 8.40 -7.86
CA TRP A 162 -3.69 9.24 -8.53
C TRP A 162 -3.92 10.71 -8.23
N GLY A 163 -2.82 11.47 -8.11
CA GLY A 163 -2.87 12.92 -8.10
C GLY A 163 -3.06 13.46 -9.52
N SER A 164 -3.90 14.51 -9.70
CA SER A 164 -4.07 15.13 -11.01
C SER A 164 -2.82 15.89 -11.51
N ARG A 165 -1.84 16.09 -10.63
CA ARG A 165 -0.56 16.73 -10.89
C ARG A 165 0.63 15.80 -10.64
N ASP A 166 0.42 14.49 -10.68
CA ASP A 166 1.52 13.51 -10.58
C ASP A 166 2.37 13.57 -11.86
N ASP A 167 3.59 14.06 -11.72
CA ASP A 167 4.58 14.22 -12.81
C ASP A 167 5.63 13.09 -12.84
N GLN A 168 5.55 12.13 -11.91
CA GLN A 168 6.50 11.03 -11.78
C GLN A 168 5.95 9.72 -12.34
N VAL A 169 4.70 9.39 -12.03
CA VAL A 169 4.06 8.16 -12.50
C VAL A 169 2.82 8.50 -13.33
N PRO A 170 2.91 8.36 -14.66
CA PRO A 170 1.80 8.70 -15.57
C PRO A 170 0.51 7.95 -15.23
N PHE A 171 -0.62 8.65 -15.41
CA PHE A 171 -1.97 8.12 -15.10
C PHE A 171 -2.32 6.85 -15.88
N GLU A 172 -1.72 6.65 -17.04
CA GLU A 172 -1.86 5.43 -17.86
C GLU A 172 -1.51 4.15 -17.09
N ASN A 173 -0.73 4.26 -16.00
CA ASN A 173 -0.48 3.11 -15.12
C ASN A 173 -1.76 2.70 -14.36
N ALA A 174 -2.58 3.65 -13.92
CA ALA A 174 -3.89 3.36 -13.34
C ALA A 174 -4.80 2.64 -14.34
N GLU A 175 -4.83 3.12 -15.58
CA GLU A 175 -5.65 2.53 -16.65
C GLU A 175 -5.22 1.09 -16.97
N ARG A 176 -3.91 0.81 -17.00
CA ARG A 176 -3.37 -0.55 -17.19
C ARG A 176 -3.83 -1.50 -16.09
N TYR A 177 -3.74 -1.09 -14.82
CA TYR A 177 -4.25 -1.88 -13.69
C TYR A 177 -5.76 -2.10 -13.80
N ALA A 178 -6.53 -1.03 -14.06
CA ALA A 178 -7.99 -1.12 -14.14
C ALA A 178 -8.45 -2.03 -15.30
N ALA A 179 -7.77 -1.99 -16.44
CA ALA A 179 -8.10 -2.83 -17.60
C ALA A 179 -8.03 -4.33 -17.25
N VAL A 180 -6.93 -4.79 -16.63
CA VAL A 180 -6.80 -6.21 -16.27
C VAL A 180 -7.72 -6.61 -15.13
N LEU A 181 -7.96 -5.74 -14.16
CA LEU A 181 -8.91 -5.98 -13.07
C LEU A 181 -10.33 -6.13 -13.62
N SER A 182 -10.73 -5.27 -14.56
CA SER A 182 -12.05 -5.33 -15.20
C SER A 182 -12.21 -6.60 -16.04
N GLN A 183 -11.20 -6.99 -16.81
CA GLN A 183 -11.18 -8.26 -17.56
C GLN A 183 -11.32 -9.46 -16.64
N ALA A 184 -10.66 -9.43 -15.49
CA ALA A 184 -10.73 -10.47 -14.46
C ALA A 184 -12.00 -10.40 -13.59
N ARG A 185 -12.88 -9.42 -13.81
CA ARG A 185 -14.08 -9.14 -13.01
C ARG A 185 -13.79 -8.88 -11.54
N VAL A 186 -12.61 -8.34 -11.24
CA VAL A 186 -12.24 -7.90 -9.90
C VAL A 186 -12.87 -6.53 -9.62
N PRO A 187 -13.58 -6.35 -8.50
CA PRO A 187 -14.14 -5.06 -8.12
C PRO A 187 -13.03 -4.01 -7.98
N ASN A 188 -13.07 -2.97 -8.82
CA ASN A 188 -12.06 -1.93 -8.81
C ASN A 188 -12.66 -0.56 -9.07
N ARG A 189 -11.92 0.49 -8.68
CA ARG A 189 -12.26 1.89 -8.90
C ARG A 189 -11.00 2.72 -9.08
N ILE A 190 -11.03 3.68 -10.01
CA ILE A 190 -10.02 4.74 -10.12
C ILE A 190 -10.57 6.01 -9.47
N VAL A 191 -9.74 6.68 -8.68
CA VAL A 191 -10.03 8.01 -8.12
C VAL A 191 -8.86 8.93 -8.38
N THR A 192 -9.12 10.04 -9.06
CA THR A 192 -8.16 11.12 -9.23
C THR A 192 -8.36 12.16 -8.14
N ILE A 193 -7.29 12.52 -7.45
CA ILE A 193 -7.27 13.56 -6.41
C ILE A 193 -6.83 14.88 -7.04
N GLU A 194 -7.77 15.80 -7.17
CA GLU A 194 -7.52 17.09 -7.78
C GLU A 194 -6.45 17.89 -7.03
N GLY A 195 -5.47 18.43 -7.76
CA GLY A 195 -4.34 19.17 -7.20
C GLY A 195 -3.31 18.31 -6.45
N GLY A 196 -3.49 17.00 -6.38
CA GLY A 196 -2.52 16.08 -5.78
C GLY A 196 -1.31 15.90 -6.68
N ASP A 197 -0.12 16.00 -6.13
CA ASP A 197 1.14 15.60 -6.73
C ASP A 197 1.45 14.12 -6.41
N HIS A 198 2.65 13.65 -6.79
CA HIS A 198 3.07 12.26 -6.58
C HIS A 198 3.01 11.83 -5.11
N ASP A 199 3.46 12.68 -4.19
CA ASP A 199 3.52 12.42 -2.75
C ASP A 199 2.30 12.93 -1.98
N PHE A 200 1.29 13.48 -2.66
CA PHE A 200 0.15 14.15 -2.02
C PHE A 200 0.60 15.19 -0.98
N ALA A 201 1.67 15.93 -1.31
CA ALA A 201 2.28 16.91 -0.41
C ALA A 201 1.34 18.07 0.00
N PRO A 202 0.47 18.61 -0.90
CA PRO A 202 -0.48 19.64 -0.50
C PRO A 202 -1.52 19.11 0.49
N ALA A 203 -1.80 19.86 1.55
CA ALA A 203 -2.63 19.42 2.67
C ALA A 203 -4.07 19.04 2.27
N GLY A 204 -4.73 19.83 1.40
CA GLY A 204 -6.08 19.54 0.92
C GLY A 204 -6.18 18.24 0.13
N PRO A 205 -5.40 18.08 -0.96
CA PRO A 205 -5.30 16.80 -1.68
C PRO A 205 -4.94 15.61 -0.79
N ARG A 206 -3.98 15.77 0.14
CA ARG A 206 -3.63 14.71 1.10
C ARG A 206 -4.79 14.29 1.97
N ALA A 207 -5.53 15.22 2.54
CA ALA A 207 -6.72 14.93 3.34
C ALA A 207 -7.76 14.16 2.51
N LYS A 208 -8.03 14.62 1.29
CA LYS A 208 -8.99 13.95 0.39
C LYS A 208 -8.55 12.54 0.02
N MET A 209 -7.26 12.35 -0.24
CA MET A 209 -6.68 11.04 -0.53
C MET A 209 -6.86 10.10 0.66
N THR A 210 -6.49 10.51 1.89
CA THR A 210 -6.58 9.66 3.09
C THR A 210 -8.01 9.30 3.45
N GLU A 211 -8.97 10.24 3.34
CA GLU A 211 -10.40 9.94 3.49
C GLU A 211 -10.89 8.89 2.49
N THR A 212 -10.48 9.05 1.23
CA THR A 212 -10.85 8.12 0.15
C THR A 212 -10.32 6.71 0.43
N VAL A 213 -9.04 6.61 0.82
CA VAL A 213 -8.38 5.35 1.19
C VAL A 213 -9.07 4.68 2.39
N ALA A 214 -9.31 5.44 3.45
CA ALA A 214 -9.93 4.90 4.67
C ALA A 214 -11.38 4.44 4.43
N GLY A 215 -12.15 5.23 3.68
CA GLY A 215 -13.52 4.85 3.28
C GLY A 215 -13.55 3.55 2.49
N TRP A 216 -12.67 3.42 1.48
CA TRP A 216 -12.54 2.19 0.70
C TRP A 216 -12.17 0.98 1.55
N MET A 217 -11.14 1.13 2.40
CA MET A 217 -10.69 0.03 3.25
C MET A 217 -11.75 -0.39 4.26
N ARG A 218 -12.50 0.56 4.82
CA ARG A 218 -13.61 0.22 5.73
C ARG A 218 -14.66 -0.65 5.04
N GLU A 219 -15.03 -0.33 3.80
CA GLU A 219 -15.96 -1.15 3.01
C GLU A 219 -15.38 -2.53 2.64
N ALA A 220 -14.09 -2.60 2.33
CA ALA A 220 -13.43 -3.84 1.92
C ALA A 220 -13.21 -4.81 3.10
N LEU A 221 -13.08 -4.29 4.33
CA LEU A 221 -12.81 -5.06 5.54
C LEU A 221 -14.09 -5.34 6.38
N ALA A 222 -15.20 -4.72 6.05
CA ALA A 222 -16.48 -5.03 6.66
C ALA A 222 -16.97 -6.43 6.23
#